data_716065062a306b3ba6297240fc6f6c46
#
_entry.id   716065062a306b3ba6297240fc6f6c46
#
_cell.length_a   1.000
_cell.length_b   1.000
_cell.length_c   1.000
_cell.angle_alpha   90.00
_cell.angle_beta   90.00
_cell.angle_gamma   90.00
#
_symmetry.space_group_name_H-M   'P 1'
#
loop_
_entity.id
_entity.type
_entity.pdbx_description
1 polymer ?
#
loop_
_entity_poly.entity_id
_entity_poly.type
_entity_poly.pdbx_seq_one_letter_code
_entity_poly.pdbx_strand_id
1 'polypeptide(L)'
;TQLQSSAASDVYKRQGIRGATTVEEDSKELIKEATKELLIEMVDKNEVLSDDIAAVFFTTTSDISDEFPAVAAREMGWDTVPLICGHEMDVPHGLDKCIRILILWNTEIKQKEIRHPYLKKAITLRKSGNDFEAS
;
A
#
# COMPACT_ATOMS: atom_id res chain seq x y z
N THR A 1 14.53 6.29 -30.52
CA THR A 1 14.84 6.20 -29.91
C THR A 1 15.43 6.09 -29.33
N GLN A 2 15.58 6.18 -29.33
CA GLN A 2 16.11 5.95 -28.63
C GLN A 2 16.63 6.31 -27.83
N LEU A 3 16.48 6.67 -27.52
CA LEU A 3 16.90 6.94 -26.72
C LEU A 3 17.25 6.82 -25.92
N GLN A 4 17.18 6.52 -25.83
CA GLN A 4 17.43 6.26 -25.07
C GLN A 4 17.87 5.93 -24.31
N SER A 5 17.93 6.44 -24.45
CA SER A 5 18.03 5.29 -23.88
C SER A 5 18.87 4.94 -22.64
N SER A 6 20.14 4.92 -22.61
CA SER A 6 20.91 4.58 -21.43
C SER A 6 20.63 5.55 -20.28
N ALA A 7 20.48 6.80 -20.62
CA ALA A 7 20.13 7.80 -19.61
C ALA A 7 18.79 7.46 -18.96
N ALA A 8 17.83 7.02 -19.76
CA ALA A 8 16.53 6.64 -19.24
C ALA A 8 16.64 5.44 -18.28
N SER A 9 17.52 4.48 -18.59
CA SER A 9 17.66 3.29 -17.75
C SER A 9 18.27 3.60 -16.39
N ASP A 10 18.94 4.75 -16.26
CA ASP A 10 19.56 5.14 -14.99
C ASP A 10 18.63 6.00 -14.13
N VAL A 11 17.47 6.39 -14.65
CA VAL A 11 16.63 7.37 -13.99
C VAL A 11 15.61 6.71 -13.08
N TYR A 12 14.75 5.89 -13.64
CA TYR A 12 13.64 5.34 -12.86
C TYR A 12 13.52 3.85 -13.01
N LYS A 13 13.20 3.23 -11.91
CA LYS A 13 12.75 1.84 -11.88
C LYS A 13 11.38 1.83 -11.27
N ARG A 14 10.61 0.82 -11.61
CA ARG A 14 9.30 0.62 -11.00
C ARG A 14 9.48 -0.29 -9.81
N GLN A 15 9.07 0.17 -8.63
CA GLN A 15 9.19 -0.60 -7.40
C GLN A 15 7.84 -0.74 -6.74
N GLY A 16 7.69 -1.77 -5.91
CA GLY A 16 6.48 -1.99 -5.17
C GLY A 16 6.68 -1.73 -3.69
N ILE A 17 5.72 -1.06 -3.07
CA ILE A 17 5.69 -0.88 -1.61
C ILE A 17 4.48 -1.65 -1.11
N ARG A 18 4.70 -2.60 -0.19
CA ARG A 18 3.61 -3.35 0.43
C ARG A 18 3.28 -2.75 1.78
N GLY A 19 2.04 -2.87 2.17
CA GLY A 19 1.64 -2.53 3.51
C GLY A 19 0.38 -3.28 3.88
N ALA A 20 0.14 -3.41 5.18
CA ALA A 20 -1.06 -4.06 5.67
C ALA A 20 -1.45 -3.54 7.03
N THR A 21 -2.75 -3.57 7.31
CA THR A 21 -3.29 -3.19 8.60
C THR A 21 -4.58 -3.96 8.85
N THR A 22 -5.14 -3.84 10.03
CA THR A 22 -6.42 -4.47 10.35
C THR A 22 -7.35 -3.45 10.96
N VAL A 23 -8.64 -3.76 10.95
CA VAL A 23 -9.66 -2.94 11.63
C VAL A 23 -10.39 -3.82 12.65
N GLU A 24 -10.93 -3.19 13.69
CA GLU A 24 -11.64 -3.91 14.72
C GLU A 24 -13.05 -4.31 14.28
N GLU A 25 -13.64 -3.53 13.39
CA GLU A 25 -14.99 -3.79 12.89
C GLU A 25 -15.10 -3.37 11.43
N ASP A 26 -16.01 -3.99 10.71
CA ASP A 26 -16.34 -3.62 9.34
C ASP A 26 -17.17 -2.35 9.37
N SER A 27 -16.52 -1.21 9.47
CA SER A 27 -17.15 0.08 9.63
C SER A 27 -16.52 1.05 8.65
N LYS A 28 -17.36 1.81 7.96
CA LYS A 28 -16.91 2.81 6.99
C LYS A 28 -15.82 3.72 7.57
N GLU A 29 -16.05 4.26 8.76
CA GLU A 29 -15.10 5.19 9.38
C GLU A 29 -13.80 4.50 9.74
N LEU A 30 -13.88 3.30 10.31
CA LEU A 30 -12.69 2.57 10.71
C LEU A 30 -11.86 2.15 9.49
N ILE A 31 -12.52 1.74 8.41
CA ILE A 31 -11.84 1.37 7.18
C ILE A 31 -11.09 2.58 6.63
N LYS A 32 -11.72 3.75 6.58
CA LYS A 32 -11.08 4.94 6.06
C LYS A 32 -9.90 5.37 6.94
N GLU A 33 -10.08 5.36 8.26
CA GLU A 33 -9.02 5.74 9.18
C GLU A 33 -7.81 4.82 9.08
N ALA A 34 -8.06 3.52 9.08
CA ALA A 34 -6.98 2.55 9.01
C ALA A 34 -6.23 2.63 7.68
N THR A 35 -6.97 2.79 6.59
CA THR A 35 -6.36 2.91 5.28
C THR A 35 -5.51 4.17 5.18
N LYS A 36 -6.03 5.28 5.68
CA LYS A 36 -5.30 6.54 5.67
C LYS A 36 -4.02 6.43 6.48
N GLU A 37 -4.11 5.86 7.68
CA GLU A 37 -2.95 5.68 8.53
C GLU A 37 -1.88 4.86 7.82
N LEU A 38 -2.29 3.76 7.17
CA LEU A 38 -1.34 2.91 6.47
C LEU A 38 -0.71 3.62 5.27
N LEU A 39 -1.52 4.33 4.48
CA LEU A 39 -1.01 5.07 3.34
C LEU A 39 0.02 6.12 3.77
N ILE A 40 -0.26 6.83 4.86
CA ILE A 40 0.66 7.83 5.38
C ILE A 40 1.98 7.18 5.78
N GLU A 41 1.93 6.03 6.46
CA GLU A 41 3.16 5.33 6.83
C GLU A 41 3.95 4.89 5.60
N MET A 42 3.27 4.36 4.59
CA MET A 42 3.93 3.90 3.37
C MET A 42 4.60 5.06 2.64
N VAL A 43 3.94 6.19 2.56
CA VAL A 43 4.43 7.36 1.86
C VAL A 43 5.55 8.04 2.65
N ASP A 44 5.35 8.26 3.94
CA ASP A 44 6.33 9.00 4.75
C ASP A 44 7.62 8.22 4.95
N LYS A 45 7.53 6.92 5.21
CA LYS A 45 8.72 6.10 5.46
C LYS A 45 9.59 5.95 4.22
N ASN A 46 9.00 6.10 3.04
CA ASN A 46 9.73 5.98 1.78
C ASN A 46 9.91 7.32 1.07
N GLU A 47 9.38 8.41 1.64
CA GLU A 47 9.47 9.75 1.07
C GLU A 47 8.90 9.79 -0.36
N VAL A 48 7.72 9.20 -0.53
CA VAL A 48 7.06 9.10 -1.81
C VAL A 48 6.32 10.39 -2.15
N LEU A 49 6.49 10.87 -3.37
CA LEU A 49 5.67 11.95 -3.91
C LEU A 49 4.51 11.33 -4.68
N SER A 50 3.30 11.84 -4.50
CA SER A 50 2.14 11.25 -5.17
C SER A 50 2.27 11.26 -6.69
N ASP A 51 2.98 12.23 -7.26
CA ASP A 51 3.20 12.29 -8.70
C ASP A 51 4.03 11.12 -9.22
N ASP A 52 4.76 10.45 -8.35
CA ASP A 52 5.59 9.31 -8.73
C ASP A 52 4.88 7.98 -8.56
N ILE A 53 3.63 8.00 -8.11
CA ILE A 53 2.85 6.77 -7.93
C ILE A 53 2.18 6.40 -9.24
N ALA A 54 2.48 5.21 -9.75
CA ALA A 54 1.90 4.74 -11.01
C ALA A 54 0.50 4.19 -10.80
N ALA A 55 0.27 3.48 -9.69
CA ALA A 55 -1.03 2.88 -9.40
C ALA A 55 -1.02 2.34 -7.98
N VAL A 56 -2.21 2.15 -7.40
CA VAL A 56 -2.34 1.57 -6.08
C VAL A 56 -3.41 0.48 -6.10
N PHE A 57 -3.07 -0.65 -5.54
CA PHE A 57 -3.98 -1.79 -5.41
C PHE A 57 -4.32 -1.95 -3.93
N PHE A 58 -5.63 -2.00 -3.65
CA PHE A 58 -6.12 -2.24 -2.29
C PHE A 58 -6.82 -3.58 -2.28
N THR A 59 -6.50 -4.41 -1.29
CA THR A 59 -7.25 -5.64 -1.09
C THR A 59 -7.74 -5.70 0.35
N THR A 60 -8.83 -6.39 0.55
CA THR A 60 -9.36 -6.62 1.88
C THR A 60 -9.75 -8.08 2.01
N THR A 61 -9.78 -8.57 3.24
CA THR A 61 -10.41 -9.85 3.51
C THR A 61 -11.91 -9.73 3.22
N SER A 62 -12.57 -10.88 3.00
CA SER A 62 -13.97 -10.89 2.56
C SER A 62 -14.94 -10.33 3.61
N ASP A 63 -14.51 -10.23 4.85
CA ASP A 63 -15.33 -9.70 5.95
C ASP A 63 -15.35 -8.17 6.02
N ILE A 64 -14.68 -7.49 5.09
CA ILE A 64 -14.73 -6.03 4.98
C ILE A 64 -15.56 -5.68 3.75
N SER A 65 -16.66 -4.97 3.96
CA SER A 65 -17.56 -4.62 2.87
C SER A 65 -18.24 -3.26 3.05
N ASP A 66 -17.98 -2.56 4.14
CA ASP A 66 -18.72 -1.34 4.45
C ASP A 66 -18.22 -0.12 3.69
N GLU A 67 -17.01 -0.15 3.15
CA GLU A 67 -16.48 0.93 2.33
C GLU A 67 -15.30 0.45 1.49
N PHE A 68 -15.05 1.13 0.39
CA PHE A 68 -13.84 0.90 -0.41
C PHE A 68 -12.65 1.59 0.26
N PRO A 69 -11.56 0.87 0.52
CA PRO A 69 -10.36 1.52 1.06
C PRO A 69 -9.85 2.68 0.19
N ALA A 70 -10.05 2.60 -1.11
CA ALA A 70 -9.58 3.65 -2.03
C ALA A 70 -10.19 5.03 -1.73
N VAL A 71 -11.33 5.08 -1.03
CA VAL A 71 -11.92 6.35 -0.63
C VAL A 71 -10.95 7.17 0.21
N ALA A 72 -10.18 6.50 1.07
CA ALA A 72 -9.19 7.21 1.90
C ALA A 72 -8.15 7.93 1.04
N ALA A 73 -7.69 7.28 -0.04
CA ALA A 73 -6.72 7.90 -0.94
C ALA A 73 -7.31 9.11 -1.64
N ARG A 74 -8.56 9.01 -2.08
CA ARG A 74 -9.22 10.14 -2.72
C ARG A 74 -9.39 11.30 -1.76
N GLU A 75 -9.71 11.02 -0.51
CA GLU A 75 -9.83 12.07 0.49
C GLU A 75 -8.50 12.71 0.83
N MET A 76 -7.39 12.03 0.56
CA MET A 76 -6.05 12.59 0.70
C MET A 76 -5.63 13.41 -0.51
N GLY A 77 -6.49 13.53 -1.51
CA GLY A 77 -6.19 14.33 -2.70
C GLY A 77 -5.51 13.58 -3.83
N TRP A 78 -5.52 12.27 -3.81
CA TRP A 78 -4.89 11.47 -4.87
C TRP A 78 -5.86 11.32 -6.05
N ASP A 79 -6.17 12.44 -6.69
CA ASP A 79 -7.22 12.47 -7.71
C ASP A 79 -6.81 11.83 -9.03
N THR A 80 -5.52 11.86 -9.36
CA THR A 80 -5.04 11.35 -10.64
C THR A 80 -4.37 9.99 -10.54
N VAL A 81 -4.21 9.45 -9.33
CA VAL A 81 -3.57 8.14 -9.15
C VAL A 81 -4.59 7.05 -9.45
N PRO A 82 -4.26 6.11 -10.35
CA PRO A 82 -5.18 4.98 -10.61
C PRO A 82 -5.28 4.08 -9.38
N LEU A 83 -6.51 3.77 -8.98
CA LEU A 83 -6.78 2.98 -7.78
C LEU A 83 -7.72 1.84 -8.13
N ILE A 84 -7.52 0.69 -7.50
CA ILE A 84 -8.43 -0.44 -7.65
C ILE A 84 -8.52 -1.20 -6.32
N CYS A 85 -9.71 -1.71 -6.02
CA CYS A 85 -9.96 -2.49 -4.82
C CYS A 85 -10.47 -3.87 -5.19
N GLY A 86 -10.13 -4.87 -4.37
CA GLY A 86 -10.62 -6.22 -4.53
C GLY A 86 -10.53 -6.98 -3.22
N HIS A 87 -11.10 -8.18 -3.20
CA HIS A 87 -10.99 -9.06 -2.05
C HIS A 87 -9.82 -10.01 -2.21
N GLU A 88 -9.26 -10.42 -1.07
CA GLU A 88 -8.19 -11.40 -1.04
C GLU A 88 -8.74 -12.82 -1.14
N MET A 89 -7.83 -13.76 -1.39
CA MET A 89 -8.17 -15.17 -1.26
C MET A 89 -8.60 -15.45 0.17
N ASP A 90 -9.68 -16.22 0.31
CA ASP A 90 -10.24 -16.54 1.59
C ASP A 90 -9.64 -17.84 2.12
N VAL A 91 -8.44 -17.73 2.71
CA VAL A 91 -7.75 -18.90 3.25
C VAL A 91 -8.08 -19.06 4.73
N PRO A 92 -8.26 -20.32 5.19
CA PRO A 92 -8.73 -20.55 6.56
C PRO A 92 -7.81 -19.99 7.66
N HIS A 93 -6.52 -19.92 7.40
CA HIS A 93 -5.55 -19.46 8.40
C HIS A 93 -5.15 -18.00 8.24
N GLY A 94 -5.88 -17.27 7.39
CA GLY A 94 -5.57 -15.85 7.16
C GLY A 94 -6.07 -14.97 8.29
N LEU A 95 -5.60 -13.73 8.30
CA LEU A 95 -6.09 -12.74 9.25
C LEU A 95 -7.51 -12.32 8.90
N ASP A 96 -8.24 -11.89 9.92
CA ASP A 96 -9.55 -11.30 9.74
C ASP A 96 -9.43 -9.78 9.62
N LYS A 97 -10.37 -9.18 8.93
CA LYS A 97 -10.55 -7.72 8.83
C LYS A 97 -9.24 -7.02 8.50
N CYS A 98 -8.59 -7.54 7.46
CA CYS A 98 -7.27 -7.08 7.04
C CYS A 98 -7.37 -6.28 5.75
N ILE A 99 -6.63 -5.17 5.70
CA ILE A 99 -6.51 -4.32 4.50
C ILE A 99 -5.06 -4.39 4.07
N ARG A 100 -4.82 -4.67 2.79
CA ARG A 100 -3.47 -4.70 2.23
C ARG A 100 -3.39 -3.71 1.07
N ILE A 101 -2.22 -3.11 0.93
CA ILE A 101 -1.99 -2.11 -0.11
C ILE A 101 -0.69 -2.43 -0.82
N LEU A 102 -0.72 -2.30 -2.14
CA LEU A 102 0.49 -2.34 -2.96
C LEU A 102 0.54 -1.05 -3.76
N ILE A 103 1.59 -0.25 -3.54
CA ILE A 103 1.83 0.96 -4.30
C ILE A 103 2.90 0.66 -5.34
N LEU A 104 2.59 0.95 -6.61
CA LEU A 104 3.59 0.89 -7.68
C LEU A 104 4.20 2.27 -7.81
N TRP A 105 5.50 2.34 -7.57
CA TRP A 105 6.22 3.60 -7.36
C TRP A 105 7.37 3.72 -8.35
N ASN A 106 7.45 4.85 -9.03
CA ASN A 106 8.56 5.17 -9.92
C ASN A 106 9.64 5.84 -9.11
N THR A 107 10.79 5.17 -8.98
CA THR A 107 11.85 5.65 -8.09
C THR A 107 13.19 5.05 -8.50
N GLU A 108 14.27 5.68 -8.08
CA GLU A 108 15.62 5.13 -8.24
C GLU A 108 16.02 4.26 -7.05
N ILE A 109 15.21 4.21 -6.00
CA ILE A 109 15.52 3.46 -4.79
C ILE A 109 15.49 1.97 -5.09
N LYS A 110 16.48 1.25 -4.57
CA LYS A 110 16.60 -0.18 -4.81
C LYS A 110 15.57 -0.94 -3.99
N GLN A 111 15.15 -2.07 -4.54
CA GLN A 111 14.11 -2.90 -3.93
C GLN A 111 14.40 -3.21 -2.46
N LYS A 112 15.64 -3.51 -2.12
CA LYS A 112 16.00 -3.89 -0.75
C LYS A 112 15.97 -2.72 0.22
N GLU A 113 15.86 -1.49 -0.27
CA GLU A 113 15.83 -0.30 0.56
C GLU A 113 14.42 0.21 0.82
N ILE A 114 13.43 -0.41 0.22
CA ILE A 114 12.04 0.00 0.38
C ILE A 114 11.51 -0.48 1.72
N ARG A 115 10.76 0.37 2.39
CA ARG A 115 10.17 0.04 3.68
C ARG A 115 8.71 -0.37 3.50
N HIS A 116 8.35 -1.48 4.10
CA HIS A 116 7.01 -2.07 3.97
C HIS A 116 6.34 -2.08 5.34
N PRO A 117 5.48 -1.10 5.66
CA PRO A 117 4.87 -1.02 6.98
C PRO A 117 3.75 -2.02 7.18
N TYR A 118 3.77 -2.69 8.31
CA TYR A 118 2.72 -3.62 8.73
C TYR A 118 2.26 -3.16 10.11
N LEU A 119 0.98 -2.80 10.21
CA LEU A 119 0.41 -2.19 11.39
C LEU A 119 -0.54 -3.14 12.11
N LYS A 120 -0.72 -2.89 13.39
CA LYS A 120 -1.71 -3.60 14.21
C LYS A 120 -1.53 -5.12 14.09
N LYS A 121 -2.61 -5.86 13.90
CA LYS A 121 -2.51 -7.32 13.85
C LYS A 121 -1.82 -7.83 12.60
N ALA A 122 -1.69 -6.99 11.57
CA ALA A 122 -1.01 -7.36 10.35
C ALA A 122 0.51 -7.54 10.55
N ILE A 123 1.04 -7.10 11.68
CA ILE A 123 2.45 -7.30 12.02
C ILE A 123 2.83 -8.78 11.93
N THR A 124 1.89 -9.67 12.21
CA THR A 124 2.19 -11.10 12.17
C THR A 124 2.40 -11.67 10.79
N LEU A 125 2.03 -10.94 9.74
CA LEU A 125 2.16 -11.45 8.37
C LEU A 125 3.60 -11.53 7.91
N ARG A 126 4.42 -10.58 8.30
CA ARG A 126 5.81 -10.52 7.87
C ARG A 126 6.70 -10.14 9.04
N LYS A 127 7.79 -10.88 9.19
CA LYS A 127 8.66 -10.72 10.35
C LYS A 127 10.11 -10.50 9.99
N SER A 128 10.46 -10.42 8.70
CA SER A 128 11.86 -10.32 8.29
C SER A 128 12.00 -9.48 7.04
N GLY A 129 13.27 -9.27 6.62
CA GLY A 129 13.57 -8.50 5.44
C GLY A 129 13.37 -7.01 5.67
N ASN A 130 12.73 -6.36 4.71
CA ASN A 130 12.45 -4.92 4.79
C ASN A 130 11.13 -4.61 5.46
N ASP A 131 10.45 -5.63 5.92
CA ASP A 131 9.19 -5.43 6.64
C ASP A 131 9.50 -4.96 8.05
N PHE A 132 8.66 -4.11 8.59
CA PHE A 132 8.90 -3.58 9.93
C PHE A 132 7.58 -3.25 10.61
N GLU A 133 7.66 -3.14 11.91
CA GLU A 133 6.50 -2.80 12.73
C GLU A 133 6.49 -1.29 12.91
N ALA A 134 5.59 -0.63 12.20
CA ALA A 134 5.42 0.80 12.38
C ALA A 134 4.59 1.02 13.63
N SER A 135 5.05 1.86 14.48
CA SER A 135 4.38 2.12 15.75
C SER A 135 3.76 3.50 15.81
#